data_373cb65a2af1c3e634df577728af4f6b
#
_entry.id   373cb65a2af1c3e634df577728af4f6b
#
_cell.length_a   1.000
_cell.length_b   1.000
_cell.length_c   1.000
_cell.angle_alpha   90.00
_cell.angle_beta   90.00
_cell.angle_gamma   90.00
#
_symmetry.space_group_name_H-M   'P 1'
#
loop_
_entity.id
_entity.type
_entity.pdbx_description
1 polymer ?
#
loop_
_entity_poly.entity_id
_entity_poly.type
_entity_poly.pdbx_seq_one_letter_code
_entity_poly.pdbx_strand_id
1 'polypeptide(L)'
;MANLDLLENSIPVAPLKLAALPGSMEMAKKVDAYLVQFRKELAERRNGVSFSGYSEDSFLIDCECPRFGSGEGKCVITESVRGDDVYILVDVCNYNISYPIGKYTNLMSPDDHYQDLKRVIAAIGGKARRVNVIMP
;
A
#
# COMPACT_ATOMS: atom_id res chain seq x y z
N MET A 1 3.89 -2.58 22.09
CA MET A 1 2.46 -2.92 22.04
C MET A 1 1.69 -1.68 21.69
N ALA A 2 0.83 -1.74 20.67
CA ALA A 2 -0.09 -0.65 20.37
C ALA A 2 -1.04 -0.48 21.57
N ASN A 3 -1.33 0.75 21.94
CA ASN A 3 -2.30 1.00 23.01
C ASN A 3 -3.72 0.73 22.46
N LEU A 4 -4.16 -0.52 22.58
CA LEU A 4 -5.46 -0.99 22.11
C LEU A 4 -6.62 -0.19 22.69
N ASP A 5 -6.48 0.28 23.93
CA ASP A 5 -7.55 1.03 24.62
C ASP A 5 -7.82 2.39 23.95
N LEU A 6 -6.79 3.04 23.41
CA LEU A 6 -6.96 4.27 22.63
C LEU A 6 -7.66 4.02 21.29
N LEU A 7 -7.36 2.90 20.64
CA LEU A 7 -7.94 2.55 19.35
C LEU A 7 -9.36 2.00 19.48
N GLU A 8 -9.69 1.39 20.61
CA GLU A 8 -11.02 0.86 20.90
C GLU A 8 -12.09 1.97 20.87
N ASN A 9 -11.73 3.17 21.31
CA ASN A 9 -12.64 4.31 21.37
C ASN A 9 -12.48 5.31 20.21
N SER A 10 -11.58 5.05 19.26
CA SER A 10 -11.36 5.94 18.12
C SER A 10 -12.29 5.61 16.96
N ILE A 11 -12.78 6.64 16.28
CA ILE A 11 -13.50 6.49 15.02
C ILE A 11 -12.47 6.49 13.88
N PRO A 12 -12.52 5.50 12.99
CA PRO A 12 -11.62 5.48 11.83
C PRO A 12 -11.85 6.67 10.89
N VAL A 13 -10.76 7.18 10.32
CA VAL A 13 -10.83 8.30 9.35
C VAL A 13 -11.53 7.88 8.06
N ALA A 14 -11.21 6.68 7.58
CA ALA A 14 -11.71 6.08 6.35
C ALA A 14 -11.31 4.60 6.30
N PRO A 15 -11.87 3.79 5.39
CA PRO A 15 -11.37 2.45 5.12
C PRO A 15 -9.89 2.46 4.78
N LEU A 16 -9.14 1.50 5.32
CA LEU A 16 -7.69 1.39 5.15
C LEU A 16 -7.35 0.62 3.88
N LYS A 17 -6.37 1.12 3.12
CA LYS A 17 -5.78 0.42 1.97
C LYS A 17 -4.26 0.52 2.01
N LEU A 18 -3.59 -0.58 1.65
CA LEU A 18 -2.14 -0.67 1.53
C LEU A 18 -1.74 -0.88 0.07
N ALA A 19 -0.94 0.02 -0.47
CA ALA A 19 -0.27 -0.15 -1.76
C ALA A 19 1.21 -0.46 -1.52
N ALA A 20 1.73 -1.52 -2.12
CA ALA A 20 3.14 -1.87 -2.00
C ALA A 20 3.83 -1.76 -3.36
N LEU A 21 4.93 -1.01 -3.42
CA LEU A 21 5.78 -0.97 -4.60
C LEU A 21 6.71 -2.19 -4.66
N PRO A 22 7.25 -2.51 -5.84
CA PRO A 22 8.28 -3.53 -5.97
C PRO A 22 9.40 -3.34 -4.93
N GLY A 23 9.83 -4.40 -4.29
CA GLY A 23 10.82 -4.34 -3.20
C GLY A 23 10.22 -4.19 -1.80
N SER A 24 9.01 -3.67 -1.65
CA SER A 24 8.32 -3.55 -0.35
C SER A 24 7.26 -4.62 -0.11
N MET A 25 6.99 -5.49 -1.08
CA MET A 25 5.88 -6.44 -1.02
C MET A 25 5.98 -7.43 0.15
N GLU A 26 7.17 -7.94 0.46
CA GLU A 26 7.37 -8.87 1.58
C GLU A 26 7.06 -8.22 2.94
N MET A 27 7.46 -6.96 3.10
CA MET A 27 7.13 -6.18 4.29
C MET A 27 5.63 -5.88 4.33
N ALA A 28 5.05 -5.49 3.21
CA ALA A 28 3.63 -5.17 3.12
C ALA A 28 2.74 -6.37 3.49
N LYS A 29 3.08 -7.58 3.03
CA LYS A 29 2.37 -8.81 3.42
C LYS A 29 2.41 -9.08 4.93
N LYS A 30 3.55 -8.81 5.57
CA LYS A 30 3.67 -8.95 7.03
C LYS A 30 2.83 -7.91 7.76
N VAL A 31 2.88 -6.66 7.29
CA VAL A 31 2.07 -5.56 7.85
C VAL A 31 0.59 -5.86 7.69
N ASP A 32 0.17 -6.32 6.51
CA ASP A 32 -1.20 -6.71 6.23
C ASP A 32 -1.70 -7.81 7.18
N ALA A 33 -0.93 -8.88 7.34
CA ALA A 33 -1.28 -9.96 8.26
C ALA A 33 -1.46 -9.46 9.71
N TYR A 34 -0.58 -8.58 10.19
CA TYR A 34 -0.72 -7.95 11.51
C TYR A 34 -1.97 -7.06 11.61
N LEU A 35 -2.27 -6.29 10.57
CA LEU A 35 -3.45 -5.43 10.54
C LEU A 35 -4.74 -6.25 10.56
N VAL A 36 -4.80 -7.34 9.77
CA VAL A 36 -5.97 -8.25 9.76
C VAL A 36 -6.19 -8.85 11.14
N GLN A 37 -5.13 -9.41 11.76
CA GLN A 37 -5.22 -9.96 13.11
C GLN A 37 -5.67 -8.90 14.12
N PHE A 38 -5.03 -7.74 14.10
CA PHE A 38 -5.31 -6.63 15.00
C PHE A 38 -6.74 -6.12 14.87
N ARG A 39 -7.29 -6.07 13.66
CA ARG A 39 -8.68 -5.66 13.41
C ARG A 39 -9.68 -6.69 13.92
N LYS A 40 -9.38 -7.97 13.78
CA LYS A 40 -10.21 -9.05 14.36
C LYS A 40 -10.28 -8.94 15.88
N GLU A 41 -9.14 -8.76 16.54
CA GLU A 41 -9.08 -8.56 18.00
C GLU A 41 -9.87 -7.33 18.46
N LEU A 42 -9.79 -6.22 17.72
CA LEU A 42 -10.56 -5.01 18.02
C LEU A 42 -12.07 -5.22 17.83
N ALA A 43 -12.47 -5.94 16.78
CA ALA A 43 -13.89 -6.23 16.52
C ALA A 43 -14.50 -7.10 17.64
N GLU A 44 -13.75 -8.08 18.14
CA GLU A 44 -14.17 -8.91 19.28
C GLU A 44 -14.37 -8.07 20.55
N ARG A 45 -13.44 -7.16 20.86
CA ARG A 45 -13.54 -6.27 22.02
C ARG A 45 -14.73 -5.30 21.93
N ARG A 46 -15.10 -4.88 20.75
CA ARG A 46 -16.24 -3.97 20.47
C ARG A 46 -17.59 -4.67 20.37
N ASN A 47 -17.71 -5.92 20.84
CA ASN A 47 -18.95 -6.69 20.74
C ASN A 47 -19.49 -6.80 19.29
N GLY A 48 -18.59 -6.96 18.34
CA GLY A 48 -18.94 -7.14 16.92
C GLY A 48 -19.29 -5.84 16.19
N VAL A 49 -19.14 -4.67 16.77
CA VAL A 49 -19.31 -3.40 16.03
C VAL A 49 -18.11 -3.22 15.09
N SER A 50 -18.35 -3.31 13.80
CA SER A 50 -17.35 -3.06 12.76
C SER A 50 -17.75 -1.87 11.89
N PHE A 51 -16.75 -1.18 11.37
CA PHE A 51 -16.94 -0.13 10.37
C PHE A 51 -16.66 -0.71 8.98
N SER A 52 -17.39 -0.23 7.97
CA SER A 52 -17.14 -0.64 6.58
C SER A 52 -15.68 -0.44 6.18
N GLY A 53 -15.08 -1.45 5.55
CA GLY A 53 -13.67 -1.44 5.16
C GLY A 53 -12.66 -1.65 6.30
N TYR A 54 -13.14 -2.10 7.47
CA TYR A 54 -12.29 -2.34 8.65
C TYR A 54 -12.12 -3.81 9.04
N SER A 55 -12.96 -4.69 8.54
CA SER A 55 -12.92 -6.14 8.78
C SER A 55 -12.72 -6.85 7.45
N GLU A 56 -11.57 -6.62 6.84
CA GLU A 56 -11.19 -7.20 5.56
C GLU A 56 -10.26 -8.40 5.78
N ASP A 57 -10.24 -9.34 4.84
CA ASP A 57 -9.29 -10.45 4.83
C ASP A 57 -7.89 -10.02 4.39
N SER A 58 -7.78 -8.90 3.70
CA SER A 58 -6.54 -8.21 3.34
C SER A 58 -6.82 -6.73 3.08
N PHE A 59 -5.88 -5.87 3.46
CA PHE A 59 -5.87 -4.44 3.16
C PHE A 59 -5.00 -4.10 1.95
N LEU A 60 -4.23 -5.09 1.44
CA LEU A 60 -3.41 -4.91 0.25
C LEU A 60 -4.27 -4.70 -0.98
N ILE A 61 -3.96 -3.65 -1.73
CA ILE A 61 -4.54 -3.41 -3.04
C ILE A 61 -3.59 -3.88 -4.14
N ASP A 62 -4.16 -4.30 -5.25
CA ASP A 62 -3.40 -4.66 -6.43
C ASP A 62 -2.89 -3.37 -7.12
N CYS A 63 -1.59 -3.13 -6.98
CA CYS A 63 -0.88 -1.97 -7.47
C CYS A 63 0.39 -2.40 -8.20
N GLU A 64 0.43 -2.19 -9.49
CA GLU A 64 1.54 -2.58 -10.35
C GLU A 64 2.16 -1.38 -11.05
N CYS A 65 3.48 -1.44 -11.26
CA CYS A 65 4.23 -0.44 -12.01
C CYS A 65 4.91 -1.07 -13.24
N PRO A 66 4.15 -1.49 -14.26
CA PRO A 66 4.72 -2.10 -15.46
C PRO A 66 5.56 -1.10 -16.26
N ARG A 67 6.56 -1.65 -16.99
CA ARG A 67 7.44 -0.90 -17.87
C ARG A 67 7.09 -1.13 -19.34
N PHE A 68 7.16 -0.06 -20.11
CA PHE A 68 7.15 -0.16 -21.57
C PHE A 68 8.53 -0.57 -22.10
N GLY A 69 8.61 -0.99 -23.36
CA GLY A 69 9.87 -1.36 -23.99
C GLY A 69 10.92 -0.25 -24.04
N SER A 70 10.50 1.01 -23.90
CA SER A 70 11.37 2.19 -23.74
C SER A 70 11.98 2.34 -22.34
N GLY A 71 11.54 1.55 -21.36
CA GLY A 71 11.87 1.70 -19.94
C GLY A 71 10.95 2.66 -19.17
N GLU A 72 10.07 3.37 -19.87
CA GLU A 72 9.06 4.20 -19.23
C GLU A 72 8.08 3.35 -18.42
N GLY A 73 7.72 3.82 -17.22
CA GLY A 73 6.77 3.13 -16.35
C GLY A 73 5.40 3.80 -16.33
N LYS A 74 4.38 3.01 -16.02
CA LYS A 74 3.07 3.51 -15.59
C LYS A 74 2.69 2.86 -14.27
N CYS A 75 1.68 3.39 -13.60
CA CYS A 75 1.05 2.70 -12.47
C CYS A 75 -0.37 2.26 -12.85
N VAL A 76 -0.73 1.08 -12.40
CA VAL A 76 -2.09 0.53 -12.52
C VAL A 76 -2.56 0.12 -11.14
N ILE A 77 -3.72 0.64 -10.74
CA ILE A 77 -4.45 0.22 -9.54
C ILE A 77 -5.77 -0.35 -10.05
N THR A 78 -6.03 -1.62 -9.75
CA THR A 78 -7.16 -2.36 -10.34
C THR A 78 -8.45 -2.19 -9.57
N GLU A 79 -8.40 -1.65 -8.36
CA GLU A 79 -9.57 -1.40 -7.53
C GLU A 79 -9.75 0.09 -7.19
N SER A 80 -10.95 0.45 -6.74
CA SER A 80 -11.23 1.83 -6.35
C SER A 80 -10.61 2.15 -5.00
N VAL A 81 -9.95 3.29 -4.93
CA VAL A 81 -9.40 3.88 -3.69
C VAL A 81 -10.16 5.15 -3.29
N ARG A 82 -11.36 5.34 -3.86
CA ARG A 82 -12.16 6.55 -3.62
C ARG A 82 -12.64 6.60 -2.18
N GLY A 83 -12.23 7.66 -1.47
CA GLY A 83 -12.60 7.89 -0.09
C GLY A 83 -11.79 7.12 0.94
N ASP A 84 -10.84 6.27 0.52
CA ASP A 84 -10.03 5.45 1.39
C ASP A 84 -8.83 6.19 1.97
N ASP A 85 -8.31 5.68 3.09
CA ASP A 85 -7.05 6.08 3.70
C ASP A 85 -5.94 5.15 3.17
N VAL A 86 -5.19 5.64 2.19
CA VAL A 86 -4.20 4.84 1.46
C VAL A 86 -2.81 5.02 2.06
N TYR A 87 -2.13 3.91 2.34
CA TYR A 87 -0.74 3.86 2.76
C TYR A 87 0.09 3.21 1.66
N ILE A 88 1.11 3.92 1.18
CA ILE A 88 2.04 3.44 0.15
C ILE A 88 3.35 3.06 0.83
N LEU A 89 3.75 1.78 0.69
CA LEU A 89 5.04 1.29 1.16
C LEU A 89 6.03 1.27 -0.01
N VAL A 90 7.17 1.94 0.18
CA VAL A 90 8.24 2.00 -0.82
C VAL A 90 9.61 1.93 -0.15
N ASP A 91 10.45 0.99 -0.59
CA ASP A 91 11.87 0.92 -0.27
C ASP A 91 12.67 1.45 -1.46
N VAL A 92 13.12 2.71 -1.36
CA VAL A 92 13.86 3.37 -2.44
C VAL A 92 15.31 2.90 -2.54
N CYS A 93 15.81 2.24 -1.50
CA CYS A 93 17.18 1.73 -1.46
C CYS A 93 17.29 0.25 -1.85
N ASN A 94 16.23 -0.35 -2.39
CA ASN A 94 16.24 -1.75 -2.81
C ASN A 94 16.87 -1.91 -4.20
N TYR A 95 18.16 -2.24 -4.24
CA TYR A 95 18.92 -2.46 -5.49
C TYR A 95 18.73 -3.85 -6.10
N ASN A 96 17.89 -4.73 -5.50
CA ASN A 96 17.69 -6.09 -6.00
C ASN A 96 16.52 -6.20 -6.99
N ILE A 97 15.79 -5.11 -7.22
CA ILE A 97 14.67 -5.09 -8.15
C ILE A 97 15.17 -4.72 -9.54
N SER A 98 14.68 -5.44 -10.54
CA SER A 98 15.02 -5.20 -11.93
C SER A 98 13.79 -5.23 -12.83
N TYR A 99 13.94 -4.63 -14.02
CA TYR A 99 12.92 -4.64 -15.06
C TYR A 99 13.56 -4.80 -16.46
N PRO A 100 12.85 -5.40 -17.41
CA PRO A 100 13.37 -5.56 -18.77
C PRO A 100 13.22 -4.27 -19.58
N ILE A 101 14.25 -3.94 -20.37
CA ILE A 101 14.21 -2.92 -21.44
C ILE A 101 14.65 -3.60 -22.74
N GLY A 102 13.68 -3.92 -23.60
CA GLY A 102 13.98 -4.68 -24.82
C GLY A 102 14.68 -6.01 -24.50
N LYS A 103 15.96 -6.15 -24.88
CA LYS A 103 16.78 -7.35 -24.64
C LYS A 103 17.62 -7.28 -23.36
N TYR A 104 17.59 -6.17 -22.65
CA TYR A 104 18.43 -5.94 -21.47
C TYR A 104 17.60 -5.98 -20.20
N THR A 105 18.25 -6.33 -19.09
CA THR A 105 17.68 -6.20 -17.73
C THR A 105 18.35 -5.02 -17.05
N ASN A 106 17.56 -4.09 -16.55
CA ASN A 106 18.02 -2.92 -15.84
C ASN A 106 17.70 -3.05 -14.35
N LEU A 107 18.66 -2.77 -13.48
CA LEU A 107 18.43 -2.69 -12.04
C LEU A 107 17.77 -1.35 -11.71
N MET A 108 16.81 -1.36 -10.81
CA MET A 108 16.16 -0.13 -10.35
C MET A 108 17.12 0.69 -9.49
N SER A 109 17.27 1.96 -9.85
CA SER A 109 17.94 2.95 -9.04
C SER A 109 16.96 3.53 -7.98
N PRO A 110 17.45 4.24 -6.96
CA PRO A 110 16.59 5.00 -6.04
C PRO A 110 15.63 5.95 -6.78
N ASP A 111 16.08 6.57 -7.86
CA ASP A 111 15.23 7.45 -8.69
C ASP A 111 14.12 6.68 -9.41
N ASP A 112 14.37 5.44 -9.85
CA ASP A 112 13.32 4.59 -10.44
C ASP A 112 12.23 4.27 -9.43
N HIS A 113 12.60 3.88 -8.21
CA HIS A 113 11.66 3.63 -7.11
C HIS A 113 10.88 4.90 -6.73
N TYR A 114 11.58 6.02 -6.64
CA TYR A 114 10.94 7.29 -6.32
C TYR A 114 9.99 7.77 -7.44
N GLN A 115 10.36 7.50 -8.70
CA GLN A 115 9.50 7.81 -9.83
C GLN A 115 8.25 6.92 -9.85
N ASP A 116 8.36 5.64 -9.46
CA ASP A 116 7.20 4.76 -9.33
C ASP A 116 6.27 5.21 -8.19
N LEU A 117 6.81 5.66 -7.07
CA LEU A 117 6.03 6.28 -6.00
C LEU A 117 5.18 7.45 -6.55
N LYS A 118 5.78 8.34 -7.33
CA LYS A 118 5.05 9.47 -7.95
C LYS A 118 3.94 8.99 -8.91
N ARG A 119 4.18 7.91 -9.64
CA ARG A 119 3.18 7.30 -10.53
C ARG A 119 2.00 6.73 -9.74
N VAL A 120 2.26 6.06 -8.61
CA VAL A 120 1.21 5.54 -7.72
C VAL A 120 0.36 6.68 -7.18
N ILE A 121 0.99 7.74 -6.67
CA ILE A 121 0.28 8.94 -6.19
C ILE A 121 -0.58 9.56 -7.30
N ALA A 122 -0.04 9.65 -8.51
CA ALA A 122 -0.77 10.16 -9.67
C ALA A 122 -1.95 9.25 -10.07
N ALA A 123 -1.78 7.92 -10.00
CA ALA A 123 -2.84 6.96 -10.30
C ALA A 123 -4.00 7.03 -9.30
N ILE A 124 -3.72 7.30 -8.02
CA ILE A 124 -4.74 7.57 -7.00
C ILE A 124 -5.58 8.80 -7.38
N GLY A 125 -4.97 9.77 -8.07
CA GLY A 125 -5.67 10.88 -8.73
C GLY A 125 -6.47 11.79 -7.80
N GLY A 126 -6.03 11.96 -6.55
CA GLY A 126 -6.72 12.79 -5.56
C GLY A 126 -8.09 12.27 -5.11
N LYS A 127 -8.42 11.02 -5.40
CA LYS A 127 -9.72 10.41 -5.05
C LYS A 127 -9.73 9.79 -3.66
N ALA A 128 -8.57 9.42 -3.14
CA ALA A 128 -8.43 8.93 -1.77
C ALA A 128 -8.76 10.03 -0.74
N ARG A 129 -9.22 9.64 0.43
CA ARG A 129 -9.44 10.54 1.55
C ARG A 129 -8.10 11.10 2.06
N ARG A 130 -7.10 10.23 2.11
CA ARG A 130 -5.74 10.55 2.55
C ARG A 130 -4.74 9.62 1.85
N VAL A 131 -3.56 10.13 1.56
CA VAL A 131 -2.43 9.35 1.05
C VAL A 131 -1.25 9.55 1.98
N ASN A 132 -0.73 8.44 2.50
CA ASN A 132 0.42 8.40 3.39
C ASN A 132 1.53 7.59 2.71
N VAL A 133 2.78 8.02 2.86
CA VAL A 133 3.93 7.29 2.34
C VAL A 133 4.77 6.78 3.50
N ILE A 134 5.08 5.48 3.50
CA ILE A 134 6.00 4.85 4.43
C ILE A 134 7.24 4.46 3.64
N MET A 135 8.34 5.09 3.98
CA MET A 135 9.65 4.93 3.34
C MET A 135 10.65 4.58 4.45
N PRO A 136 10.80 3.27 4.78
CA PRO A 136 11.65 2.79 5.87
C PRO A 136 13.13 2.95 5.57
#